data_84297a66b520e5c08cc91e1d0467fd57
#
_entry.id   84297a66b520e5c08cc91e1d0467fd57
#
_cell.length_a   1.000
_cell.length_b   1.000
_cell.length_c   1.000
_cell.angle_alpha   90.00
_cell.angle_beta   90.00
_cell.angle_gamma   90.00
#
_symmetry.space_group_name_H-M   'P 1'
#
loop_
_entity.id
_entity.type
_entity.pdbx_description
1 polymer ?
#
loop_
_entity_poly.entity_id
_entity_poly.type
_entity_poly.pdbx_seq_one_letter_code
_entity_poly.pdbx_strand_id
1 'polypeptide(L)'
;MAANAFFHKASIAMAGYALLTAGNANLLMAHGTPAQREVFAKNQFAGRWFGTMCLSEPQAGSSLSDVATRAVPDGADFDGDPLGPRYRLRGHKMWISAGEHELTENIVHLVLAKIADDEGRTVPGTKGISLFIVPKQLVDAEGRLTGERNDVVLAGLNHKLGYRGTTNTLLNFGEGRFTPRGGAGAVGYRVGAPGEGLRCMFHMMNEARIGVGLGAVMLGMAGYEASLDYARTRPQGRPVAVGGKDATQPQVPIIQHADVKRMLLAQKSYVEGGLALELYCARLVDELHSGDERVDPRTGRSARGDAGLLLEVLTPIAKSWPSEWCLEANSLAIQVHGGYGYTRDFPVEQYWRDTDLLKLKNLLF
;
A
#
# COMPACT_ATOMS: atom_id res chain seq x y z
N MET A 1 -8.46 -11.79 1.44
CA MET A 1 -7.76 -11.33 0.22
C MET A 1 -8.58 -11.53 -1.05
N ALA A 2 -9.18 -12.69 -1.32
CA ALA A 2 -9.98 -12.92 -2.52
C ALA A 2 -11.09 -11.88 -2.76
N ALA A 3 -11.82 -11.45 -1.72
CA ALA A 3 -12.82 -10.38 -1.85
C ALA A 3 -12.20 -9.04 -2.28
N ASN A 4 -10.99 -8.72 -1.79
CA ASN A 4 -10.29 -7.48 -2.16
C ASN A 4 -9.89 -7.44 -3.64
N ALA A 5 -9.72 -8.59 -4.31
CA ALA A 5 -9.44 -8.66 -5.73
C ALA A 5 -10.52 -7.94 -6.55
N PHE A 6 -11.80 -8.14 -6.21
CA PHE A 6 -12.91 -7.48 -6.90
C PHE A 6 -12.88 -5.96 -6.71
N PHE A 7 -12.58 -5.49 -5.49
CA PHE A 7 -12.45 -4.04 -5.22
C PHE A 7 -11.26 -3.44 -5.97
N HIS A 8 -10.11 -4.12 -5.99
CA HIS A 8 -8.94 -3.66 -6.75
C HIS A 8 -9.22 -3.59 -8.25
N LYS A 9 -9.94 -4.56 -8.80
CA LYS A 9 -10.34 -4.54 -10.22
C LYS A 9 -11.30 -3.40 -10.52
N ALA A 10 -12.26 -3.14 -9.63
CA ALA A 10 -13.25 -2.08 -9.82
C ALA A 10 -12.65 -0.68 -9.67
N SER A 11 -11.80 -0.48 -8.66
CA SER A 11 -11.11 0.80 -8.41
C SER A 11 -9.93 0.62 -7.48
N ILE A 12 -8.74 0.50 -8.05
CA ILE A 12 -7.50 0.39 -7.27
C ILE A 12 -7.29 1.60 -6.34
N ALA A 13 -7.70 2.79 -6.77
CA ALA A 13 -7.55 4.01 -6.01
C ALA A 13 -8.39 4.00 -4.72
N MET A 14 -9.61 3.48 -4.77
CA MET A 14 -10.46 3.34 -3.58
C MET A 14 -10.01 2.20 -2.67
N ALA A 15 -9.59 1.08 -3.25
CA ALA A 15 -9.07 -0.06 -2.49
C ALA A 15 -7.82 0.29 -1.66
N GLY A 16 -7.00 1.25 -2.12
CA GLY A 16 -5.81 1.73 -1.42
C GLY A 16 -6.09 2.31 -0.04
N TYR A 17 -7.23 2.97 0.18
CA TYR A 17 -7.61 3.50 1.49
C TYR A 17 -7.85 2.37 2.50
N ALA A 18 -8.60 1.35 2.11
CA ALA A 18 -8.89 0.20 2.97
C ALA A 18 -7.64 -0.64 3.26
N LEU A 19 -6.78 -0.86 2.27
CA LEU A 19 -5.53 -1.62 2.41
C LEU A 19 -4.60 -0.98 3.46
N LEU A 20 -4.38 0.34 3.38
CA LEU A 20 -3.53 1.07 4.32
C LEU A 20 -4.12 1.05 5.74
N THR A 21 -5.45 1.19 5.85
CA THR A 21 -6.15 1.18 7.13
C THR A 21 -6.06 -0.19 7.81
N ALA A 22 -6.30 -1.26 7.06
CA ALA A 22 -6.19 -2.62 7.61
C ALA A 22 -4.76 -2.93 8.06
N GLY A 23 -3.75 -2.59 7.26
CA GLY A 23 -2.34 -2.79 7.62
C GLY A 23 -1.92 -2.00 8.86
N ASN A 24 -2.39 -0.75 9.01
CA ASN A 24 -2.17 0.06 10.21
C ASN A 24 -2.80 -0.60 11.44
N ALA A 25 -4.07 -1.01 11.35
CA ALA A 25 -4.76 -1.68 12.45
C ALA A 25 -4.09 -3.01 12.86
N ASN A 26 -3.68 -3.83 11.88
CA ASN A 26 -2.97 -5.10 12.13
C ASN A 26 -1.62 -4.88 12.83
N LEU A 27 -0.86 -3.86 12.41
CA LEU A 27 0.37 -3.49 13.09
C LEU A 27 0.11 -3.13 14.56
N LEU A 28 -0.92 -2.35 14.83
CA LEU A 28 -1.30 -1.97 16.19
C LEU A 28 -1.78 -3.18 17.01
N MET A 29 -2.49 -4.13 16.40
CA MET A 29 -2.85 -5.40 17.07
C MET A 29 -1.62 -6.21 17.45
N ALA A 30 -0.57 -6.21 16.63
CA ALA A 30 0.65 -6.96 16.89
C ALA A 30 1.57 -6.29 17.92
N HIS A 31 1.74 -4.97 17.84
CA HIS A 31 2.78 -4.24 18.58
C HIS A 31 2.26 -3.16 19.54
N GLY A 32 0.98 -2.79 19.46
CA GLY A 32 0.39 -1.78 20.32
C GLY A 32 0.12 -2.27 21.74
N THR A 33 0.05 -1.36 22.68
CA THR A 33 -0.44 -1.63 24.04
C THR A 33 -1.93 -2.02 24.01
N PRO A 34 -2.48 -2.62 25.08
CA PRO A 34 -3.92 -2.89 25.15
C PRO A 34 -4.78 -1.65 24.88
N ALA A 35 -4.41 -0.49 25.42
CA ALA A 35 -5.11 0.78 25.19
C ALA A 35 -5.00 1.23 23.72
N GLN A 36 -3.81 1.14 23.11
CA GLN A 36 -3.62 1.47 21.70
C GLN A 36 -4.44 0.57 20.76
N ARG A 37 -4.54 -0.73 21.06
CA ARG A 37 -5.38 -1.68 20.31
C ARG A 37 -6.86 -1.31 20.41
N GLU A 38 -7.33 -1.06 21.63
CA GLU A 38 -8.72 -0.71 21.90
C GLU A 38 -9.12 0.60 21.22
N VAL A 39 -8.31 1.65 21.38
CA VAL A 39 -8.65 2.99 20.90
C VAL A 39 -8.39 3.13 19.40
N PHE A 40 -7.23 2.74 18.90
CA PHE A 40 -6.84 3.03 17.52
C PHE A 40 -7.16 1.89 16.55
N ALA A 41 -6.80 0.63 16.88
CA ALA A 41 -7.00 -0.47 15.94
C ALA A 41 -8.48 -0.81 15.75
N LYS A 42 -9.27 -0.90 16.83
CA LYS A 42 -10.70 -1.23 16.72
C LYS A 42 -11.50 -0.21 15.91
N ASN A 43 -11.23 1.08 16.09
CA ASN A 43 -11.90 2.12 15.31
C ASN A 43 -11.56 2.07 13.82
N GLN A 44 -10.37 1.61 13.47
CA GLN A 44 -9.96 1.37 12.09
C GLN A 44 -10.65 0.13 11.50
N PHE A 45 -10.71 -0.99 12.22
CA PHE A 45 -11.47 -2.17 11.79
C PHE A 45 -12.97 -1.90 11.65
N ALA A 46 -13.52 -1.03 12.48
CA ALA A 46 -14.92 -0.59 12.39
C ALA A 46 -15.17 0.37 11.20
N GLY A 47 -14.13 0.80 10.48
CA GLY A 47 -14.24 1.77 9.38
C GLY A 47 -14.56 3.20 9.83
N ARG A 48 -14.51 3.49 11.13
CA ARG A 48 -14.76 4.83 11.67
C ARG A 48 -13.57 5.77 11.43
N TRP A 49 -12.35 5.24 11.46
CA TRP A 49 -11.11 5.97 11.23
C TRP A 49 -10.29 5.30 10.12
N PHE A 50 -9.53 6.10 9.38
CA PHE A 50 -8.58 5.57 8.42
C PHE A 50 -7.16 5.62 8.96
N GLY A 51 -6.29 4.79 8.39
CA GLY A 51 -4.90 4.67 8.77
C GLY A 51 -3.95 4.97 7.62
N THR A 52 -2.79 5.53 7.94
CA THR A 52 -1.72 5.80 6.98
C THR A 52 -0.37 5.28 7.47
N MET A 53 0.60 5.24 6.56
CA MET A 53 1.99 4.86 6.82
C MET A 53 2.89 6.02 6.40
N CYS A 54 3.58 6.66 7.36
CA CYS A 54 4.41 7.86 7.15
C CYS A 54 5.89 7.54 7.39
N LEU A 55 6.56 7.00 6.35
CA LEU A 55 7.99 6.65 6.38
C LEU A 55 8.83 7.73 5.74
N SER A 56 8.61 7.93 4.42
CA SER A 56 9.47 8.73 3.55
C SER A 56 9.43 10.21 3.89
N GLU A 57 10.56 10.86 3.64
CA GLU A 57 10.75 12.31 3.71
C GLU A 57 11.31 12.82 2.39
N PRO A 58 11.30 14.13 2.10
CA PRO A 58 11.83 14.65 0.85
C PRO A 58 13.26 14.17 0.51
N GLN A 59 14.10 13.99 1.52
CA GLN A 59 15.49 13.53 1.41
C GLN A 59 15.68 12.03 1.73
N ALA A 60 14.67 11.35 2.28
CA ALA A 60 14.78 9.97 2.76
C ALA A 60 13.67 9.10 2.16
N GLY A 61 14.01 8.36 1.09
CA GLY A 61 13.13 7.40 0.43
C GLY A 61 13.59 5.97 0.67
N SER A 62 14.38 5.40 -0.25
CA SER A 62 14.92 4.04 -0.11
C SER A 62 15.90 3.90 1.07
N SER A 63 16.64 4.97 1.41
CA SER A 63 17.48 5.03 2.60
C SER A 63 16.73 5.72 3.74
N LEU A 64 16.19 4.95 4.67
CA LEU A 64 15.50 5.49 5.86
C LEU A 64 16.47 5.89 6.98
N SER A 65 17.76 5.60 6.87
CA SER A 65 18.78 6.07 7.82
C SER A 65 18.80 7.60 7.96
N ASP A 66 18.37 8.30 6.89
CA ASP A 66 18.40 9.75 6.78
C ASP A 66 17.09 10.44 7.23
N VAL A 67 16.17 9.69 7.83
CA VAL A 67 14.96 10.24 8.47
C VAL A 67 15.37 11.32 9.49
N ALA A 68 14.84 12.52 9.28
CA ALA A 68 15.14 13.71 10.08
C ALA A 68 13.99 14.10 11.03
N THR A 69 12.77 13.56 10.85
CA THR A 69 11.66 13.76 11.77
C THR A 69 12.08 13.38 13.18
N ARG A 70 11.86 14.30 14.13
CA ARG A 70 12.26 14.16 15.55
C ARG A 70 11.05 14.05 16.45
N ALA A 71 11.22 13.29 17.53
CA ALA A 71 10.25 13.16 18.62
C ALA A 71 10.95 13.52 19.93
N VAL A 72 10.35 14.41 20.72
CA VAL A 72 10.83 14.76 22.06
C VAL A 72 9.76 14.40 23.09
N PRO A 73 10.12 13.98 24.32
CA PRO A 73 9.15 13.70 25.38
C PRO A 73 8.23 14.91 25.63
N ASP A 74 6.92 14.67 25.78
CA ASP A 74 5.91 15.72 26.00
C ASP A 74 5.65 15.93 27.49
N GLY A 75 6.58 16.63 28.17
CA GLY A 75 6.53 16.89 29.60
C GLY A 75 7.11 15.76 30.47
N ALA A 76 7.20 16.00 31.78
CA ALA A 76 7.79 15.05 32.72
C ALA A 76 6.94 13.77 32.91
N ASP A 77 5.64 13.85 32.63
CA ASP A 77 4.66 12.76 32.74
C ASP A 77 4.46 11.98 31.43
N PHE A 78 5.31 12.20 30.43
CA PHE A 78 5.14 11.65 29.07
C PHE A 78 4.97 10.13 29.03
N ASP A 79 5.62 9.40 29.92
CA ASP A 79 5.62 7.92 29.97
C ASP A 79 4.36 7.36 30.66
N GLY A 80 3.65 8.17 31.42
CA GLY A 80 2.44 7.80 32.15
C GLY A 80 1.11 8.03 31.39
N ASP A 81 1.15 8.47 30.14
CA ASP A 81 -0.08 8.70 29.37
C ASP A 81 -0.82 7.37 29.09
N PRO A 82 -2.14 7.30 29.32
CA PRO A 82 -2.93 6.07 29.10
C PRO A 82 -2.82 5.46 27.70
N LEU A 83 -2.59 6.29 26.67
CA LEU A 83 -2.44 5.85 25.29
C LEU A 83 -1.00 5.44 24.94
N GLY A 84 -0.09 5.43 25.90
CA GLY A 84 1.33 5.10 25.76
C GLY A 84 2.24 6.32 25.81
N PRO A 85 3.56 6.14 25.86
CA PRO A 85 4.51 7.24 26.01
C PRO A 85 4.30 8.36 24.99
N ARG A 86 4.03 9.57 25.48
CA ARG A 86 3.61 10.72 24.68
C ARG A 86 4.79 11.60 24.28
N TYR A 87 4.83 11.94 23.00
CA TYR A 87 5.91 12.73 22.39
C TYR A 87 5.36 13.90 21.57
N ARG A 88 6.19 14.91 21.36
CA ARG A 88 6.00 15.98 20.38
C ARG A 88 6.86 15.71 19.16
N LEU A 89 6.22 15.54 18.01
CA LEU A 89 6.88 15.29 16.74
C LEU A 89 7.02 16.56 15.93
N ARG A 90 8.18 16.68 15.22
CA ARG A 90 8.43 17.74 14.23
C ARG A 90 9.16 17.17 13.03
N GLY A 91 8.66 17.46 11.83
CA GLY A 91 9.23 17.02 10.56
C GLY A 91 8.25 16.98 9.42
N HIS A 92 8.73 16.52 8.27
CA HIS A 92 7.98 16.52 7.03
C HIS A 92 7.93 15.12 6.45
N LYS A 93 6.74 14.65 6.08
CA LYS A 93 6.56 13.33 5.47
C LYS A 93 6.02 13.47 4.06
N MET A 94 6.72 12.88 3.08
CA MET A 94 6.42 12.94 1.66
C MET A 94 5.87 11.61 1.15
N TRP A 95 5.08 11.67 0.08
CA TRP A 95 4.49 10.51 -0.59
C TRP A 95 3.49 9.73 0.25
N ILE A 96 2.77 10.44 1.13
CA ILE A 96 1.80 9.80 2.03
C ILE A 96 0.45 9.63 1.31
N SER A 97 0.11 8.40 1.00
CA SER A 97 -1.18 8.06 0.43
C SER A 97 -2.28 8.20 1.48
N ALA A 98 -3.42 8.78 1.10
CA ALA A 98 -4.57 9.01 1.99
C ALA A 98 -4.24 9.83 3.25
N GLY A 99 -3.24 10.72 3.18
CA GLY A 99 -2.73 11.45 4.34
C GLY A 99 -3.68 12.55 4.84
N GLU A 100 -4.57 13.07 3.99
CA GLU A 100 -5.56 14.08 4.38
C GLU A 100 -6.84 13.89 3.57
N HIS A 101 -7.96 13.78 4.25
CA HIS A 101 -9.32 13.69 3.71
C HIS A 101 -10.37 13.84 4.83
N GLU A 102 -11.64 13.92 4.43
CA GLU A 102 -12.80 13.98 5.33
C GLU A 102 -13.76 12.78 5.12
N LEU A 103 -13.24 11.64 4.66
CA LEU A 103 -14.05 10.44 4.43
C LEU A 103 -14.43 9.73 5.73
N THR A 104 -13.70 9.98 6.81
CA THR A 104 -13.91 9.38 8.13
C THR A 104 -13.69 10.41 9.23
N GLU A 105 -14.11 10.07 10.45
CA GLU A 105 -14.03 10.95 11.62
C GLU A 105 -12.59 11.35 11.99
N ASN A 106 -11.62 10.45 11.76
CA ASN A 106 -10.22 10.67 12.09
C ASN A 106 -9.28 9.92 11.11
N ILE A 107 -8.02 10.32 11.11
CA ILE A 107 -6.93 9.62 10.43
C ILE A 107 -5.85 9.31 11.47
N VAL A 108 -5.41 8.06 11.51
CA VAL A 108 -4.34 7.57 12.39
C VAL A 108 -3.06 7.42 11.57
N HIS A 109 -2.11 8.34 11.73
CA HIS A 109 -0.82 8.26 11.07
C HIS A 109 0.16 7.41 11.88
N LEU A 110 0.74 6.37 11.27
CA LEU A 110 1.90 5.67 11.82
C LEU A 110 3.17 6.33 11.29
N VAL A 111 3.88 7.04 12.17
CA VAL A 111 4.99 7.93 11.81
C VAL A 111 6.31 7.39 12.31
N LEU A 112 7.29 7.24 11.43
CA LEU A 112 8.68 6.96 11.80
C LEU A 112 9.40 8.26 12.15
N ALA A 113 9.99 8.30 13.35
CA ALA A 113 10.76 9.44 13.82
C ALA A 113 11.92 8.98 14.73
N LYS A 114 12.94 9.83 14.90
CA LYS A 114 14.05 9.60 15.84
C LYS A 114 13.79 10.34 17.13
N ILE A 115 13.92 9.64 18.26
CA ILE A 115 13.83 10.26 19.59
C ILE A 115 15.10 11.09 19.81
N ALA A 116 14.90 12.36 20.16
CA ALA A 116 15.98 13.26 20.53
C ALA A 116 16.21 13.25 22.04
N ASP A 117 17.49 13.34 22.46
CA ASP A 117 17.88 13.58 23.85
C ASP A 117 17.67 15.06 24.24
N ASP A 118 18.01 15.41 25.49
CA ASP A 118 17.84 16.77 26.01
C ASP A 118 18.69 17.80 25.28
N GLU A 119 19.80 17.38 24.65
CA GLU A 119 20.65 18.22 23.80
C GLU A 119 20.18 18.25 22.32
N GLY A 120 19.07 17.58 22.01
CA GLY A 120 18.51 17.52 20.65
C GLY A 120 19.24 16.57 19.73
N ARG A 121 20.13 15.69 20.21
CA ARG A 121 20.82 14.68 19.41
C ARG A 121 19.96 13.45 19.24
N THR A 122 20.11 12.75 18.13
CA THR A 122 19.39 11.51 17.81
C THR A 122 20.37 10.37 17.54
N VAL A 123 19.96 9.14 17.82
CA VAL A 123 20.75 7.96 17.45
C VAL A 123 20.83 7.87 15.91
N PRO A 124 22.06 7.80 15.33
CA PRO A 124 22.24 7.72 13.88
C PRO A 124 21.69 6.42 13.27
N GLY A 125 21.41 6.47 11.98
CA GLY A 125 21.01 5.30 11.19
C GLY A 125 19.62 4.80 11.55
N THR A 126 19.32 3.57 11.13
CA THR A 126 18.01 2.94 11.28
C THR A 126 17.70 2.51 12.72
N LYS A 127 18.72 2.27 13.53
CA LYS A 127 18.57 1.90 14.96
C LYS A 127 18.00 3.01 15.83
N GLY A 128 18.04 4.27 15.38
CA GLY A 128 17.43 5.39 16.07
C GLY A 128 15.94 5.58 15.76
N ILE A 129 15.40 4.85 14.79
CA ILE A 129 14.02 5.05 14.30
C ILE A 129 13.03 4.35 15.21
N SER A 130 12.10 5.13 15.77
CA SER A 130 10.96 4.68 16.58
C SER A 130 9.65 4.92 15.84
N LEU A 131 8.58 4.25 16.26
CA LEU A 131 7.25 4.33 15.66
C LEU A 131 6.29 5.08 16.58
N PHE A 132 5.46 5.95 16.00
CA PHE A 132 4.50 6.76 16.73
C PHE A 132 3.12 6.71 16.08
N ILE A 133 2.07 6.59 16.90
CA ILE A 133 0.69 6.87 16.51
C ILE A 133 0.49 8.38 16.61
N VAL A 134 0.16 9.03 15.51
CA VAL A 134 -0.13 10.47 15.46
C VAL A 134 -1.53 10.66 14.87
N PRO A 135 -2.58 10.82 15.69
CA PRO A 135 -3.92 11.02 15.18
C PRO A 135 -4.10 12.43 14.60
N LYS A 136 -4.90 12.57 13.54
CA LYS A 136 -5.27 13.86 12.95
C LYS A 136 -6.05 14.74 13.93
N GLN A 137 -6.95 14.14 14.71
CA GLN A 137 -7.64 14.77 15.84
C GLN A 137 -7.32 14.03 17.11
N LEU A 138 -7.12 14.77 18.22
CA LEU A 138 -6.82 14.14 19.50
C LEU A 138 -8.01 13.35 20.03
N VAL A 139 -7.68 12.31 20.78
CA VAL A 139 -8.65 11.42 21.44
C VAL A 139 -8.34 11.32 22.93
N ASP A 140 -9.38 11.05 23.71
CA ASP A 140 -9.23 10.72 25.13
C ASP A 140 -8.85 9.22 25.33
N ALA A 141 -8.67 8.82 26.58
CA ALA A 141 -8.30 7.43 26.93
C ALA A 141 -9.36 6.38 26.52
N GLU A 142 -10.61 6.79 26.35
CA GLU A 142 -11.73 5.95 25.91
C GLU A 142 -11.93 5.96 24.40
N GLY A 143 -11.07 6.69 23.66
CA GLY A 143 -11.14 6.77 22.18
C GLY A 143 -12.21 7.73 21.63
N ARG A 144 -12.73 8.64 22.45
CA ARG A 144 -13.64 9.70 21.98
C ARG A 144 -12.84 10.88 21.44
N LEU A 145 -13.31 11.47 20.35
CA LEU A 145 -12.70 12.69 19.81
C LEU A 145 -12.85 13.84 20.81
N THR A 146 -11.73 14.52 21.12
CA THR A 146 -11.73 15.67 22.02
C THR A 146 -12.22 16.96 21.34
N GLY A 147 -12.35 16.94 20.00
CA GLY A 147 -12.59 18.13 19.18
C GLY A 147 -11.32 18.95 18.91
N GLU A 148 -10.19 18.56 19.45
CA GLU A 148 -8.92 19.27 19.29
C GLU A 148 -8.14 18.73 18.09
N ARG A 149 -7.76 19.62 17.16
CA ARG A 149 -6.94 19.31 16.00
C ARG A 149 -5.49 19.14 16.41
N ASN A 150 -4.87 18.02 16.00
CA ASN A 150 -3.44 17.81 16.17
C ASN A 150 -2.64 18.66 15.16
N ASP A 151 -1.37 18.95 15.46
CA ASP A 151 -0.51 19.76 14.60
C ASP A 151 0.07 18.93 13.43
N VAL A 152 -0.85 18.43 12.60
CA VAL A 152 -0.59 17.73 11.34
C VAL A 152 -1.26 18.52 10.21
N VAL A 153 -0.46 19.02 9.28
CA VAL A 153 -0.91 19.95 8.23
C VAL A 153 -0.62 19.39 6.85
N LEU A 154 -1.62 19.44 5.97
CA LEU A 154 -1.42 19.21 4.54
C LEU A 154 -0.62 20.38 3.96
N ALA A 155 0.62 20.13 3.58
CA ALA A 155 1.49 21.11 2.93
C ALA A 155 1.36 21.12 1.40
N GLY A 156 0.98 19.99 0.80
CA GLY A 156 0.78 19.89 -0.63
C GLY A 156 0.28 18.53 -1.10
N LEU A 157 -0.20 18.50 -2.34
CA LEU A 157 -0.62 17.28 -3.05
C LEU A 157 0.39 16.97 -4.15
N ASN A 158 0.79 15.71 -4.26
CA ASN A 158 1.62 15.24 -5.35
C ASN A 158 0.75 14.91 -6.58
N HIS A 159 1.06 15.53 -7.73
CA HIS A 159 0.38 15.27 -8.99
C HIS A 159 0.95 14.01 -9.64
N LYS A 160 0.16 12.93 -9.65
CA LYS A 160 0.60 11.60 -10.08
C LYS A 160 0.24 11.32 -11.54
N LEU A 161 1.02 10.46 -12.18
CA LEU A 161 0.74 9.92 -13.51
C LEU A 161 -0.56 9.09 -13.52
N GLY A 162 -0.66 8.14 -12.59
CA GLY A 162 -1.82 7.27 -12.36
C GLY A 162 -2.26 7.26 -10.89
N TYR A 163 -3.18 6.35 -10.54
CA TYR A 163 -3.69 6.18 -9.16
C TYR A 163 -4.25 7.49 -8.57
N ARG A 164 -4.89 8.29 -9.42
CA ARG A 164 -5.24 9.69 -9.10
C ARG A 164 -6.37 9.82 -8.09
N GLY A 165 -7.24 8.81 -7.97
CA GLY A 165 -8.34 8.81 -7.00
C GLY A 165 -7.92 8.64 -5.54
N THR A 166 -6.66 8.23 -5.28
CA THR A 166 -6.08 8.26 -3.93
C THR A 166 -5.25 9.52 -3.78
N THR A 167 -5.53 10.36 -2.78
CA THR A 167 -4.68 11.51 -2.46
C THR A 167 -3.27 11.06 -2.11
N ASN A 168 -2.28 11.83 -2.53
CA ASN A 168 -0.88 11.59 -2.14
C ASN A 168 -0.29 12.92 -1.68
N THR A 169 0.14 12.95 -0.42
CA THR A 169 0.33 14.19 0.33
C THR A 169 1.76 14.38 0.79
N LEU A 170 2.15 15.64 0.93
CA LEU A 170 3.19 16.13 1.81
C LEU A 170 2.51 16.58 3.12
N LEU A 171 2.90 15.97 4.23
CA LEU A 171 2.39 16.30 5.57
C LEU A 171 3.50 16.93 6.40
N ASN A 172 3.19 18.07 7.00
CA ASN A 172 4.02 18.73 7.99
C ASN A 172 3.51 18.42 9.40
N PHE A 173 4.41 17.98 10.26
CA PHE A 173 4.15 17.64 11.64
C PHE A 173 4.83 18.67 12.54
N GLY A 174 4.07 19.33 13.40
CA GLY A 174 4.61 20.15 14.46
C GLY A 174 5.13 21.53 14.04
N GLU A 175 4.59 22.14 13.00
CA GLU A 175 4.98 23.50 12.55
C GLU A 175 4.31 24.62 13.36
N GLY A 176 3.43 24.29 14.29
CA GLY A 176 2.76 25.27 15.16
C GLY A 176 1.52 25.91 14.56
N ARG A 177 0.93 25.32 13.50
CA ARG A 177 -0.35 25.77 12.98
C ARG A 177 -1.50 25.48 13.95
N PHE A 178 -1.39 24.37 14.67
CA PHE A 178 -2.25 24.01 15.78
C PHE A 178 -1.38 23.85 17.03
N THR A 179 -2.00 24.07 18.19
CA THR A 179 -1.31 23.96 19.48
C THR A 179 -1.96 22.90 20.36
N PRO A 180 -1.89 21.61 19.94
CA PRO A 180 -2.56 20.54 20.66
C PRO A 180 -2.10 20.48 22.11
N ARG A 181 -3.04 20.38 23.06
CA ARG A 181 -2.79 20.41 24.51
C ARG A 181 -2.04 21.66 24.94
N GLY A 182 -2.25 22.79 24.26
CA GLY A 182 -1.62 24.08 24.55
C GLY A 182 -0.12 24.17 24.20
N GLY A 183 0.47 23.15 23.57
CA GLY A 183 1.91 23.09 23.24
C GLY A 183 2.19 22.99 21.74
N ALA A 184 3.38 23.41 21.31
CA ALA A 184 3.84 23.27 19.93
C ALA A 184 4.34 21.85 19.64
N GLY A 185 4.09 21.36 18.42
CA GLY A 185 4.49 20.02 17.98
C GLY A 185 3.31 19.06 17.88
N ALA A 186 3.36 18.13 16.94
CA ALA A 186 2.33 17.12 16.78
C ALA A 186 2.38 16.10 17.92
N VAL A 187 1.27 15.86 18.60
CA VAL A 187 1.18 14.86 19.67
C VAL A 187 1.19 13.47 19.05
N GLY A 188 2.09 12.61 19.55
CA GLY A 188 2.17 11.22 19.13
C GLY A 188 2.46 10.28 20.29
N TYR A 189 2.00 9.04 20.17
CA TYR A 189 2.15 7.98 21.17
C TYR A 189 3.07 6.90 20.63
N ARG A 190 4.16 6.58 21.35
CA ARG A 190 5.12 5.57 20.90
C ARG A 190 4.52 4.17 20.91
N VAL A 191 4.82 3.41 19.85
CA VAL A 191 4.51 1.98 19.72
C VAL A 191 5.81 1.18 19.85
N GLY A 192 5.80 0.15 20.69
CA GLY A 192 6.99 -0.68 20.96
C GLY A 192 8.09 0.06 21.71
N ALA A 193 9.30 -0.53 21.74
CA ALA A 193 10.46 0.06 22.38
C ALA A 193 11.14 1.13 21.49
N PRO A 194 11.93 2.05 22.09
CA PRO A 194 12.76 2.97 21.33
C PRO A 194 13.69 2.24 20.35
N GLY A 195 13.80 2.75 19.12
CA GLY A 195 14.66 2.17 18.08
C GLY A 195 14.08 0.96 17.34
N GLU A 196 12.90 0.47 17.72
CA GLU A 196 12.25 -0.68 17.07
C GLU A 196 11.24 -0.29 15.97
N GLY A 197 11.19 0.97 15.62
CA GLY A 197 10.15 1.48 14.71
C GLY A 197 10.10 0.80 13.34
N LEU A 198 11.25 0.49 12.76
CA LEU A 198 11.31 -0.24 11.49
C LEU A 198 10.81 -1.68 11.64
N ARG A 199 11.20 -2.40 12.70
CA ARG A 199 10.74 -3.76 12.96
C ARG A 199 9.22 -3.82 13.06
N CYS A 200 8.61 -2.89 13.79
CA CYS A 200 7.16 -2.80 13.89
C CYS A 200 6.51 -2.46 12.53
N MET A 201 7.08 -1.50 11.79
CA MET A 201 6.56 -1.06 10.50
C MET A 201 6.63 -2.17 9.42
N PHE A 202 7.62 -3.06 9.48
CA PHE A 202 7.71 -4.20 8.56
C PHE A 202 6.51 -5.14 8.64
N HIS A 203 5.85 -5.22 9.79
CA HIS A 203 4.62 -6.00 9.93
C HIS A 203 3.54 -5.52 8.93
N MET A 204 3.28 -4.21 8.90
CA MET A 204 2.36 -3.60 7.93
C MET A 204 2.87 -3.71 6.49
N MET A 205 4.17 -3.55 6.28
CA MET A 205 4.77 -3.53 4.93
C MET A 205 4.70 -4.88 4.24
N ASN A 206 4.87 -5.99 4.95
CA ASN A 206 4.81 -7.33 4.36
C ASN A 206 3.40 -7.65 3.86
N GLU A 207 2.37 -7.31 4.63
CA GLU A 207 0.98 -7.44 4.19
C GLU A 207 0.68 -6.52 2.99
N ALA A 208 1.16 -5.27 3.05
CA ALA A 208 0.98 -4.31 1.96
C ALA A 208 1.63 -4.79 0.65
N ARG A 209 2.78 -5.49 0.69
CA ARG A 209 3.45 -6.03 -0.50
C ARG A 209 2.56 -7.00 -1.27
N ILE A 210 1.95 -7.97 -0.58
CA ILE A 210 1.02 -8.94 -1.19
C ILE A 210 -0.21 -8.18 -1.74
N GLY A 211 -0.77 -7.25 -0.96
CA GLY A 211 -1.91 -6.44 -1.41
C GLY A 211 -1.61 -5.57 -2.64
N VAL A 212 -0.39 -5.03 -2.75
CA VAL A 212 0.08 -4.26 -3.92
C VAL A 212 0.24 -5.16 -5.14
N GLY A 213 0.81 -6.37 -4.97
CA GLY A 213 0.90 -7.38 -6.02
C GLY A 213 -0.48 -7.77 -6.56
N LEU A 214 -1.43 -8.05 -5.66
CA LEU A 214 -2.81 -8.32 -6.03
C LEU A 214 -3.44 -7.15 -6.81
N GLY A 215 -3.16 -5.91 -6.41
CA GLY A 215 -3.61 -4.72 -7.14
C GLY A 215 -3.09 -4.69 -8.59
N ALA A 216 -1.81 -5.00 -8.79
CA ALA A 216 -1.21 -5.08 -10.12
C ALA A 216 -1.87 -6.18 -10.97
N VAL A 217 -2.07 -7.37 -10.39
CA VAL A 217 -2.76 -8.49 -11.05
C VAL A 217 -4.15 -8.09 -11.50
N MET A 218 -4.92 -7.44 -10.64
CA MET A 218 -6.32 -7.11 -10.94
C MET A 218 -6.46 -5.97 -11.96
N LEU A 219 -5.52 -5.02 -11.99
CA LEU A 219 -5.42 -4.04 -13.09
C LEU A 219 -5.03 -4.71 -14.42
N GLY A 220 -4.08 -5.64 -14.39
CA GLY A 220 -3.72 -6.45 -15.55
C GLY A 220 -4.89 -7.30 -16.06
N MET A 221 -5.67 -7.90 -15.14
CA MET A 221 -6.88 -8.67 -15.46
C MET A 221 -7.94 -7.78 -16.14
N ALA A 222 -8.17 -6.56 -15.62
CA ALA A 222 -9.09 -5.61 -16.24
C ALA A 222 -8.65 -5.24 -17.67
N GLY A 223 -7.36 -5.02 -17.89
CA GLY A 223 -6.80 -4.77 -19.22
C GLY A 223 -6.91 -5.95 -20.15
N TYR A 224 -6.66 -7.17 -19.67
CA TYR A 224 -6.85 -8.40 -20.44
C TYR A 224 -8.31 -8.62 -20.88
N GLU A 225 -9.26 -8.47 -19.97
CA GLU A 225 -10.69 -8.62 -20.29
C GLU A 225 -11.14 -7.58 -21.30
N ALA A 226 -10.78 -6.30 -21.12
CA ALA A 226 -11.06 -5.24 -22.09
C ALA A 226 -10.46 -5.56 -23.48
N SER A 227 -9.22 -6.07 -23.50
CA SER A 227 -8.54 -6.49 -24.75
C SER A 227 -9.27 -7.65 -25.43
N LEU A 228 -9.71 -8.63 -24.66
CA LEU A 228 -10.39 -9.81 -25.17
C LEU A 228 -11.74 -9.43 -25.81
N ASP A 229 -12.51 -8.59 -25.14
CA ASP A 229 -13.82 -8.13 -25.64
C ASP A 229 -13.65 -7.26 -26.89
N TYR A 230 -12.68 -6.35 -26.88
CA TYR A 230 -12.37 -5.53 -28.05
C TYR A 230 -11.92 -6.40 -29.23
N ALA A 231 -11.03 -7.37 -28.99
CA ALA A 231 -10.53 -8.24 -30.06
C ALA A 231 -11.60 -9.14 -30.68
N ARG A 232 -12.63 -9.50 -29.93
CA ARG A 232 -13.77 -10.29 -30.41
C ARG A 232 -14.73 -9.49 -31.27
N THR A 233 -14.85 -8.20 -31.00
CA THR A 233 -15.88 -7.34 -31.62
C THR A 233 -15.34 -6.43 -32.72
N ARG A 234 -14.02 -6.12 -32.71
CA ARG A 234 -13.39 -5.20 -33.67
C ARG A 234 -13.07 -5.91 -35.00
N PRO A 235 -13.76 -5.64 -36.12
CA PRO A 235 -13.39 -6.15 -37.42
C PRO A 235 -12.22 -5.31 -37.99
N GLN A 236 -11.17 -5.98 -38.43
CA GLN A 236 -10.08 -5.35 -39.18
C GLN A 236 -9.18 -6.37 -39.86
N GLY A 237 -8.81 -6.07 -41.09
CA GLY A 237 -7.93 -6.95 -41.87
C GLY A 237 -8.62 -8.26 -42.29
N ARG A 238 -7.82 -9.12 -42.85
CA ARG A 238 -8.26 -10.44 -43.41
C ARG A 238 -7.20 -11.48 -43.04
N PRO A 239 -7.57 -12.76 -42.90
CA PRO A 239 -6.60 -13.83 -42.72
C PRO A 239 -5.58 -13.85 -43.87
N VAL A 240 -4.34 -14.19 -43.51
CA VAL A 240 -3.29 -14.42 -44.53
C VAL A 240 -3.45 -15.85 -45.07
N ALA A 241 -3.70 -15.99 -46.36
CA ALA A 241 -3.76 -17.28 -47.05
C ALA A 241 -2.50 -17.48 -47.94
N VAL A 242 -2.40 -18.69 -48.54
CA VAL A 242 -1.35 -19.04 -49.51
C VAL A 242 -1.44 -18.15 -50.72
N GLY A 243 -1.14 -17.10 -50.93
CA GLY A 243 -1.33 -16.14 -52.03
C GLY A 243 -1.57 -14.70 -51.54
N GLY A 244 -1.52 -14.51 -50.21
CA GLY A 244 -1.71 -13.22 -49.60
C GLY A 244 -3.11 -12.95 -49.07
N LYS A 245 -3.45 -11.70 -48.86
CA LYS A 245 -4.77 -11.26 -48.35
C LYS A 245 -5.71 -11.03 -49.54
N ASP A 246 -6.86 -11.70 -49.54
CA ASP A 246 -7.93 -11.48 -50.54
C ASP A 246 -8.79 -10.26 -50.12
N ALA A 247 -8.63 -9.15 -50.86
CA ALA A 247 -9.34 -7.90 -50.60
C ALA A 247 -10.87 -7.98 -50.85
N THR A 248 -11.34 -9.01 -51.54
CA THR A 248 -12.77 -9.22 -51.81
C THR A 248 -13.51 -9.84 -50.64
N GLN A 249 -12.79 -10.49 -49.72
CA GLN A 249 -13.37 -11.08 -48.51
C GLN A 249 -13.75 -10.02 -47.48
N PRO A 250 -14.73 -10.24 -46.61
CA PRO A 250 -15.05 -9.35 -45.50
C PRO A 250 -13.90 -9.29 -44.47
N GLN A 251 -13.86 -8.19 -43.71
CA GLN A 251 -12.97 -8.09 -42.56
C GLN A 251 -13.39 -9.10 -41.48
N VAL A 252 -12.39 -9.56 -40.71
CA VAL A 252 -12.62 -10.49 -39.58
C VAL A 252 -12.34 -9.81 -38.26
N PRO A 253 -12.94 -10.28 -37.14
CA PRO A 253 -12.53 -9.85 -35.80
C PRO A 253 -11.04 -10.03 -35.59
N ILE A 254 -10.39 -9.03 -34.97
CA ILE A 254 -8.91 -9.03 -34.85
C ILE A 254 -8.38 -10.20 -34.02
N ILE A 255 -9.20 -10.82 -33.17
CA ILE A 255 -8.82 -12.05 -32.43
C ILE A 255 -8.41 -13.20 -33.38
N GLN A 256 -8.78 -13.16 -34.63
CA GLN A 256 -8.39 -14.19 -35.61
C GLN A 256 -6.93 -14.04 -36.07
N HIS A 257 -6.31 -12.88 -35.89
CA HIS A 257 -4.92 -12.66 -36.26
C HIS A 257 -3.95 -13.25 -35.25
N ALA A 258 -2.88 -13.89 -35.74
CA ALA A 258 -1.92 -14.64 -34.93
C ALA A 258 -1.24 -13.77 -33.87
N ASP A 259 -0.83 -12.55 -34.22
CA ASP A 259 -0.15 -11.65 -33.28
C ASP A 259 -1.07 -11.13 -32.18
N VAL A 260 -2.35 -10.86 -32.49
CA VAL A 260 -3.36 -10.52 -31.48
C VAL A 260 -3.58 -11.68 -30.52
N LYS A 261 -3.65 -12.93 -31.03
CA LYS A 261 -3.74 -14.13 -30.17
C LYS A 261 -2.52 -14.25 -29.26
N ARG A 262 -1.32 -14.01 -29.77
CA ARG A 262 -0.08 -14.01 -28.99
C ARG A 262 -0.15 -12.99 -27.84
N MET A 263 -0.55 -11.76 -28.13
CA MET A 263 -0.68 -10.70 -27.13
C MET A 263 -1.72 -11.05 -26.05
N LEU A 264 -2.88 -11.58 -26.46
CA LEU A 264 -3.92 -12.00 -25.51
C LEU A 264 -3.47 -13.19 -24.64
N LEU A 265 -2.74 -14.16 -25.23
CA LEU A 265 -2.22 -15.30 -24.49
C LEU A 265 -1.16 -14.88 -23.47
N ALA A 266 -0.28 -13.94 -23.84
CA ALA A 266 0.70 -13.37 -22.93
C ALA A 266 0.04 -12.67 -21.74
N GLN A 267 -0.94 -11.78 -22.01
CA GLN A 267 -1.73 -11.12 -20.96
C GLN A 267 -2.37 -12.14 -20.03
N LYS A 268 -3.07 -13.14 -20.58
CA LYS A 268 -3.75 -14.20 -19.81
C LYS A 268 -2.75 -14.93 -18.90
N SER A 269 -1.60 -15.31 -19.42
CA SER A 269 -0.58 -16.03 -18.66
C SER A 269 -0.04 -15.21 -17.48
N TYR A 270 0.19 -13.91 -17.70
CA TYR A 270 0.69 -13.02 -16.63
C TYR A 270 -0.35 -12.82 -15.53
N VAL A 271 -1.60 -12.54 -15.89
CA VAL A 271 -2.62 -12.20 -14.90
C VAL A 271 -3.13 -13.44 -14.14
N GLU A 272 -3.33 -14.58 -14.80
CA GLU A 272 -3.78 -15.80 -14.13
C GLU A 272 -2.67 -16.42 -13.27
N GLY A 273 -1.42 -16.43 -13.77
CA GLY A 273 -0.26 -16.87 -12.99
C GLY A 273 0.00 -15.97 -11.79
N GLY A 274 -0.11 -14.65 -11.97
CA GLY A 274 -0.03 -13.68 -10.89
C GLY A 274 -1.11 -13.88 -9.83
N LEU A 275 -2.37 -14.07 -10.25
CA LEU A 275 -3.48 -14.32 -9.34
C LEU A 275 -3.26 -15.60 -8.51
N ALA A 276 -2.79 -16.68 -9.14
CA ALA A 276 -2.47 -17.93 -8.45
C ALA A 276 -1.38 -17.73 -7.39
N LEU A 277 -0.33 -16.97 -7.71
CA LEU A 277 0.73 -16.61 -6.75
C LEU A 277 0.18 -15.83 -5.55
N GLU A 278 -0.64 -14.80 -5.81
CA GLU A 278 -1.20 -13.96 -4.74
C GLU A 278 -2.13 -14.74 -3.83
N LEU A 279 -2.99 -15.60 -4.38
CA LEU A 279 -3.88 -16.46 -3.58
C LEU A 279 -3.10 -17.52 -2.79
N TYR A 280 -1.99 -18.03 -3.36
CA TYR A 280 -1.10 -18.92 -2.63
C TYR A 280 -0.43 -18.22 -1.44
N CYS A 281 0.09 -17.01 -1.63
CA CYS A 281 0.64 -16.20 -0.54
C CYS A 281 -0.42 -15.85 0.51
N ALA A 282 -1.65 -15.55 0.09
CA ALA A 282 -2.76 -15.32 1.01
C ALA A 282 -3.05 -16.55 1.90
N ARG A 283 -3.05 -17.75 1.30
CA ARG A 283 -3.19 -19.00 2.05
C ARG A 283 -2.07 -19.20 3.06
N LEU A 284 -0.83 -18.91 2.69
CA LEU A 284 0.31 -18.98 3.62
C LEU A 284 0.18 -17.98 4.78
N VAL A 285 -0.40 -16.79 4.55
CA VAL A 285 -0.71 -15.84 5.62
C VAL A 285 -1.76 -16.43 6.58
N ASP A 286 -2.81 -17.06 6.06
CA ASP A 286 -3.81 -17.74 6.91
C ASP A 286 -3.16 -18.89 7.70
N GLU A 287 -2.31 -19.72 7.08
CA GLU A 287 -1.55 -20.78 7.76
C GLU A 287 -0.60 -20.25 8.83
N LEU A 288 0.04 -19.10 8.60
CA LEU A 288 0.91 -18.43 9.59
C LEU A 288 0.14 -18.01 10.83
N HIS A 289 -1.13 -17.56 10.68
CA HIS A 289 -1.94 -17.09 11.81
C HIS A 289 -2.72 -18.20 12.52
N SER A 290 -3.19 -19.20 11.77
CA SER A 290 -4.10 -20.24 12.26
C SER A 290 -3.61 -21.68 12.08
N GLY A 291 -2.40 -21.86 11.52
CA GLY A 291 -1.83 -23.17 11.21
C GLY A 291 -1.41 -23.97 12.45
N ASP A 292 -1.21 -25.25 12.26
CA ASP A 292 -0.78 -26.18 13.29
C ASP A 292 0.64 -25.84 13.79
N GLU A 293 0.79 -25.71 15.09
CA GLU A 293 2.08 -25.46 15.76
C GLU A 293 2.83 -26.75 16.11
N ARG A 294 2.21 -27.94 15.94
CA ARG A 294 2.87 -29.21 16.20
C ARG A 294 4.06 -29.40 15.28
N VAL A 295 5.19 -29.71 15.86
CA VAL A 295 6.46 -29.93 15.13
C VAL A 295 6.45 -31.34 14.56
N ASP A 296 6.68 -31.46 13.22
CA ASP A 296 6.94 -32.75 12.57
C ASP A 296 8.32 -33.28 13.04
N PRO A 297 8.39 -34.44 13.70
CA PRO A 297 9.65 -35.01 14.19
C PRO A 297 10.71 -35.23 13.12
N ARG A 298 10.31 -35.39 11.85
CA ARG A 298 11.24 -35.67 10.73
C ARG A 298 11.89 -34.38 10.22
N THR A 299 11.16 -33.27 10.21
CA THR A 299 11.62 -31.98 9.65
C THR A 299 12.07 -31.01 10.73
N GLY A 300 11.67 -31.21 11.98
CA GLY A 300 11.88 -30.29 13.08
C GLY A 300 11.10 -28.98 12.94
N ARG A 301 10.10 -28.93 12.06
CA ARG A 301 9.29 -27.72 11.78
C ARG A 301 7.82 -28.00 11.87
N SER A 302 7.03 -26.95 12.12
CA SER A 302 5.56 -26.96 12.07
C SER A 302 5.07 -26.39 10.74
N ALA A 303 3.82 -26.69 10.37
CA ALA A 303 3.18 -26.11 9.19
C ALA A 303 3.19 -24.57 9.26
N ARG A 304 2.95 -23.99 10.44
CA ARG A 304 3.05 -22.54 10.69
C ARG A 304 4.46 -22.00 10.45
N GLY A 305 5.51 -22.72 10.91
CA GLY A 305 6.90 -22.33 10.70
C GLY A 305 7.32 -22.38 9.22
N ASP A 306 6.89 -23.41 8.49
CA ASP A 306 7.14 -23.54 7.07
C ASP A 306 6.43 -22.46 6.25
N ALA A 307 5.19 -22.13 6.60
CA ALA A 307 4.46 -21.02 5.97
C ALA A 307 5.17 -19.68 6.16
N GLY A 308 5.71 -19.41 7.36
CA GLY A 308 6.49 -18.21 7.64
C GLY A 308 7.74 -18.10 6.77
N LEU A 309 8.54 -19.17 6.68
CA LEU A 309 9.74 -19.20 5.84
C LEU A 309 9.44 -19.03 4.35
N LEU A 310 8.36 -19.65 3.86
CA LEU A 310 7.93 -19.47 2.47
C LEU A 310 7.50 -18.03 2.20
N LEU A 311 6.79 -17.38 3.12
CA LEU A 311 6.40 -15.99 2.97
C LEU A 311 7.59 -15.04 2.94
N GLU A 312 8.66 -15.28 3.70
CA GLU A 312 9.89 -14.47 3.64
C GLU A 312 10.47 -14.44 2.22
N VAL A 313 10.46 -15.58 1.52
CA VAL A 313 10.96 -15.69 0.14
C VAL A 313 9.93 -15.16 -0.88
N LEU A 314 8.66 -15.52 -0.72
CA LEU A 314 7.64 -15.22 -1.73
C LEU A 314 7.11 -13.79 -1.68
N THR A 315 7.09 -13.14 -0.53
CA THR A 315 6.54 -11.78 -0.40
C THR A 315 7.21 -10.74 -1.33
N PRO A 316 8.55 -10.69 -1.47
CA PRO A 316 9.18 -9.83 -2.47
C PRO A 316 8.79 -10.19 -3.90
N ILE A 317 8.67 -11.48 -4.22
CA ILE A 317 8.29 -11.98 -5.55
C ILE A 317 6.83 -11.63 -5.84
N ALA A 318 5.92 -11.89 -4.89
CA ALA A 318 4.49 -11.56 -4.99
C ALA A 318 4.26 -10.07 -5.27
N LYS A 319 5.12 -9.20 -4.77
CA LYS A 319 5.07 -7.77 -5.10
C LYS A 319 5.72 -7.45 -6.44
N SER A 320 6.95 -7.91 -6.69
CA SER A 320 7.75 -7.44 -7.83
C SER A 320 7.31 -8.04 -9.15
N TRP A 321 7.08 -9.35 -9.20
CA TRP A 321 6.74 -10.04 -10.44
C TRP A 321 5.40 -9.55 -11.04
N PRO A 322 4.29 -9.50 -10.28
CA PRO A 322 3.04 -8.97 -10.83
C PRO A 322 3.13 -7.49 -11.22
N SER A 323 3.83 -6.66 -10.45
CA SER A 323 3.99 -5.24 -10.79
C SER A 323 4.70 -5.03 -12.13
N GLU A 324 5.64 -5.92 -12.49
CA GLU A 324 6.35 -5.86 -13.78
C GLU A 324 5.49 -6.42 -14.91
N TRP A 325 5.03 -7.66 -14.77
CA TRP A 325 4.40 -8.38 -15.87
C TRP A 325 2.94 -7.99 -16.11
N CYS A 326 2.22 -7.50 -15.09
CA CYS A 326 0.89 -6.95 -15.31
C CYS A 326 0.94 -5.53 -15.90
N LEU A 327 2.03 -4.77 -15.70
CA LEU A 327 2.27 -3.55 -16.47
C LEU A 327 2.49 -3.87 -17.96
N GLU A 328 3.28 -4.92 -18.26
CA GLU A 328 3.44 -5.41 -19.63
C GLU A 328 2.12 -5.89 -20.22
N ALA A 329 1.28 -6.60 -19.44
CA ALA A 329 -0.06 -6.98 -19.87
C ALA A 329 -0.90 -5.76 -20.27
N ASN A 330 -0.83 -4.66 -19.52
CA ASN A 330 -1.55 -3.43 -19.85
C ASN A 330 -0.92 -2.66 -21.03
N SER A 331 0.39 -2.77 -21.26
CA SER A 331 1.03 -2.30 -22.50
C SER A 331 0.50 -3.03 -23.72
N LEU A 332 0.37 -4.36 -23.63
CA LEU A 332 -0.22 -5.18 -24.67
C LEU A 332 -1.72 -4.86 -24.86
N ALA A 333 -2.44 -4.51 -23.79
CA ALA A 333 -3.84 -4.09 -23.89
C ALA A 333 -3.99 -2.81 -24.73
N ILE A 334 -3.14 -1.81 -24.52
CA ILE A 334 -3.08 -0.61 -25.36
C ILE A 334 -2.80 -1.01 -26.82
N GLN A 335 -1.85 -1.89 -27.05
CA GLN A 335 -1.46 -2.35 -28.38
C GLN A 335 -2.59 -3.07 -29.11
N VAL A 336 -3.36 -3.93 -28.42
CA VAL A 336 -4.54 -4.62 -28.98
C VAL A 336 -5.62 -3.63 -29.42
N HIS A 337 -5.83 -2.54 -28.67
CA HIS A 337 -6.78 -1.49 -29.02
C HIS A 337 -6.26 -0.56 -30.16
N GLY A 338 -4.98 -0.59 -30.47
CA GLY A 338 -4.36 0.30 -31.46
C GLY A 338 -4.49 1.76 -31.07
N GLY A 339 -4.83 2.64 -32.01
CA GLY A 339 -4.99 4.08 -31.73
C GLY A 339 -5.98 4.40 -30.62
N TYR A 340 -7.05 3.64 -30.51
CA TYR A 340 -8.04 3.78 -29.42
C TYR A 340 -7.48 3.47 -28.05
N GLY A 341 -6.48 2.59 -27.93
CA GLY A 341 -5.80 2.31 -26.66
C GLY A 341 -5.04 3.48 -26.08
N TYR A 342 -4.73 4.49 -26.91
CA TYR A 342 -4.04 5.72 -26.50
C TYR A 342 -5.00 6.88 -26.21
N THR A 343 -6.30 6.64 -26.27
CA THR A 343 -7.35 7.64 -26.00
C THR A 343 -8.03 7.34 -24.66
N ARG A 344 -8.78 8.32 -24.16
CA ARG A 344 -9.61 8.16 -22.95
C ARG A 344 -10.98 7.53 -23.21
N ASP A 345 -11.26 7.14 -24.45
CA ASP A 345 -12.51 6.49 -24.83
C ASP A 345 -12.55 5.04 -24.33
N PHE A 346 -11.37 4.45 -24.08
CA PHE A 346 -11.20 3.12 -23.51
C PHE A 346 -10.36 3.17 -22.23
N PRO A 347 -10.65 2.34 -21.23
CA PRO A 347 -10.02 2.44 -19.92
C PRO A 347 -8.58 1.88 -19.87
N VAL A 348 -8.07 1.26 -20.93
CA VAL A 348 -6.78 0.54 -20.92
C VAL A 348 -5.59 1.48 -20.68
N GLU A 349 -5.66 2.75 -21.11
CA GLU A 349 -4.64 3.75 -20.84
C GLU A 349 -4.56 4.07 -19.34
N GLN A 350 -5.71 4.10 -18.64
CA GLN A 350 -5.75 4.31 -17.20
C GLN A 350 -5.21 3.09 -16.45
N TYR A 351 -5.58 1.87 -16.85
CA TYR A 351 -5.04 0.65 -16.23
C TYR A 351 -3.52 0.60 -16.32
N TRP A 352 -2.96 1.00 -17.45
CA TRP A 352 -1.51 1.09 -17.62
C TRP A 352 -0.88 2.11 -16.66
N ARG A 353 -1.40 3.34 -16.60
CA ARG A 353 -0.88 4.39 -15.73
C ARG A 353 -0.99 4.03 -14.24
N ASP A 354 -2.08 3.38 -13.86
CA ASP A 354 -2.33 3.00 -12.47
C ASP A 354 -1.42 1.83 -12.05
N THR A 355 -1.11 0.90 -12.97
CA THR A 355 -0.20 -0.23 -12.71
C THR A 355 1.26 0.24 -12.60
N ASP A 356 1.68 1.24 -13.39
CA ASP A 356 3.07 1.74 -13.40
C ASP A 356 3.52 2.25 -12.02
N LEU A 357 2.63 2.89 -11.25
CA LEU A 357 2.93 3.29 -9.87
C LEU A 357 3.33 2.10 -8.98
N LEU A 358 2.72 0.94 -9.20
CA LEU A 358 2.96 -0.25 -8.36
C LEU A 358 4.36 -0.82 -8.60
N LYS A 359 4.91 -0.64 -9.81
CA LYS A 359 6.29 -0.98 -10.16
C LYS A 359 7.32 -0.12 -9.40
N LEU A 360 7.10 1.19 -9.29
CA LEU A 360 8.04 2.10 -8.62
C LEU A 360 8.34 1.74 -7.17
N LYS A 361 7.39 1.17 -6.45
CA LYS A 361 7.57 0.73 -5.06
C LYS A 361 8.55 -0.46 -4.90
N ASN A 362 9.08 -1.01 -5.97
CA ASN A 362 10.11 -2.06 -5.91
C ASN A 362 11.48 -1.54 -5.45
N LEU A 363 11.71 -0.22 -5.50
CA LEU A 363 12.99 0.38 -5.13
C LEU A 363 13.16 0.59 -3.62
N LEU A 364 12.13 0.32 -2.81
CA LEU A 364 12.17 0.59 -1.36
C LEU A 364 12.77 -0.56 -0.53
N PHE A 365 13.18 -1.69 -1.14
CA PHE A 365 13.77 -2.82 -0.39
C PHE A 365 14.61 -3.72 -1.29
#